data_b4a2bc048b480c1ee6cbb2cac02aefdc
#
_entry.id   b4a2bc048b480c1ee6cbb2cac02aefdc
#
_cell.length_a   1.000
_cell.length_b   1.000
_cell.length_c   1.000
_cell.angle_alpha   90.00
_cell.angle_beta   90.00
_cell.angle_gamma   90.00
#
_symmetry.space_group_name_H-M   'P 1'
#
loop_
_entity.id
_entity.type
_entity.pdbx_description
1 polymer ?
#
loop_
_entity_poly.entity_id
_entity_poly.type
_entity_poly.pdbx_seq_one_letter_code
_entity_poly.pdbx_strand_id
1 'polypeptide(L)'
;MQVERAESSTAPPESTTETLEEVYARETVQMAEYPDHVTLILQALRLGDLAITAIPCEVFVEIGSELKAQNPFPASFTISLANGYNAYLPTPAQHALGGYETWRAKSSYLETNASPQITA
;
A
#
# COMPACT_ATOMS: atom_id res chain seq x y z
N MET A 1 -14.16 26.57 -20.55
CA MET A 1 -14.80 25.28 -20.25
C MET A 1 -15.46 25.43 -18.89
N GLN A 2 -16.79 25.65 -18.87
CA GLN A 2 -17.55 25.77 -17.62
C GLN A 2 -17.98 24.36 -17.23
N VAL A 3 -17.67 23.97 -15.98
CA VAL A 3 -18.15 22.71 -15.38
C VAL A 3 -19.36 23.06 -14.54
N GLU A 4 -20.55 22.65 -14.97
CA GLU A 4 -21.78 22.79 -14.18
C GLU A 4 -21.72 21.82 -12.98
N ARG A 5 -21.99 22.37 -11.82
CA ARG A 5 -22.08 21.64 -10.55
C ARG A 5 -23.50 21.09 -10.43
N ALA A 6 -23.65 19.78 -10.53
CA ALA A 6 -24.92 19.12 -10.26
C ALA A 6 -25.26 19.24 -8.76
N GLU A 7 -26.31 19.99 -8.45
CA GLU A 7 -26.93 19.98 -7.11
C GLU A 7 -27.79 18.72 -6.98
N SER A 8 -27.26 17.71 -6.28
CA SER A 8 -28.06 16.59 -5.81
C SER A 8 -28.43 16.81 -4.36
N SER A 9 -29.63 17.35 -4.15
CA SER A 9 -30.27 17.40 -2.85
C SER A 9 -30.98 16.09 -2.56
N THR A 10 -30.25 15.14 -1.99
CA THR A 10 -30.85 14.03 -1.24
C THR A 10 -30.12 13.96 0.10
N ALA A 11 -30.87 14.15 1.19
CA ALA A 11 -30.35 13.94 2.54
C ALA A 11 -29.73 12.53 2.62
N PRO A 12 -28.51 12.39 3.17
CA PRO A 12 -27.92 11.06 3.33
C PRO A 12 -28.82 10.24 4.26
N PRO A 13 -28.97 8.91 4.00
CA PRO A 13 -29.59 8.02 4.96
C PRO A 13 -28.84 8.16 6.29
N GLU A 14 -29.55 8.03 7.42
CA GLU A 14 -28.96 8.01 8.77
C GLU A 14 -27.76 7.04 8.75
N SER A 15 -26.56 7.59 8.71
CA SER A 15 -25.34 6.79 8.79
C SER A 15 -25.23 6.31 10.23
N THR A 16 -25.57 5.06 10.47
CA THR A 16 -24.98 4.32 11.58
C THR A 16 -23.47 4.42 11.39
N THR A 17 -22.84 5.30 12.14
CA THR A 17 -21.39 5.49 12.06
C THR A 17 -20.76 4.24 12.66
N GLU A 18 -20.34 3.29 11.80
CA GLU A 18 -19.57 2.14 12.26
C GLU A 18 -18.34 2.64 13.01
N THR A 19 -18.06 2.02 14.12
CA THR A 19 -16.82 2.26 14.86
C THR A 19 -15.64 1.69 14.09
N LEU A 20 -14.45 2.20 14.34
CA LEU A 20 -13.23 1.69 13.73
C LEU A 20 -13.05 0.19 13.99
N GLU A 21 -13.38 -0.26 15.20
CA GLU A 21 -13.32 -1.68 15.60
C GLU A 21 -14.28 -2.55 14.77
N GLU A 22 -15.50 -2.09 14.52
CA GLU A 22 -16.49 -2.80 13.70
C GLU A 22 -16.03 -2.91 12.25
N VAL A 23 -15.44 -1.86 11.70
CA VAL A 23 -14.87 -1.86 10.34
C VAL A 23 -13.77 -2.92 10.23
N TYR A 24 -12.80 -2.92 11.14
CA TYR A 24 -11.69 -3.90 11.10
C TYR A 24 -12.15 -5.32 11.38
N ALA A 25 -13.12 -5.53 12.28
CA ALA A 25 -13.70 -6.85 12.53
C ALA A 25 -14.39 -7.40 11.27
N ARG A 26 -15.18 -6.57 10.59
CA ARG A 26 -15.83 -6.94 9.32
C ARG A 26 -14.80 -7.25 8.24
N GLU A 27 -13.79 -6.40 8.07
CA GLU A 27 -12.75 -6.62 7.07
C GLU A 27 -11.94 -7.88 7.34
N THR A 28 -11.63 -8.17 8.60
CA THR A 28 -10.93 -9.40 8.98
C THR A 28 -11.73 -10.65 8.54
N VAL A 29 -13.07 -10.64 8.71
CA VAL A 29 -13.93 -11.74 8.24
C VAL A 29 -13.91 -11.84 6.71
N GLN A 30 -13.99 -10.72 6.01
CA GLN A 30 -13.94 -10.69 4.55
C GLN A 30 -12.58 -11.16 3.99
N MET A 31 -11.51 -10.93 4.74
CA MET A 31 -10.16 -11.39 4.39
C MET A 31 -10.02 -12.94 4.40
N ALA A 32 -10.94 -13.66 5.07
CA ALA A 32 -10.96 -15.12 5.01
C ALA A 32 -11.26 -15.68 3.60
N GLU A 33 -11.84 -14.85 2.73
CA GLU A 33 -12.12 -15.20 1.33
C GLU A 33 -10.98 -14.82 0.36
N TYR A 34 -9.96 -14.12 0.87
CA TYR A 34 -8.81 -13.74 0.04
C TYR A 34 -7.91 -14.94 -0.26
N PRO A 35 -7.25 -14.96 -1.42
CA PRO A 35 -6.30 -16.02 -1.72
C PRO A 35 -5.10 -15.98 -0.75
N ASP A 36 -4.53 -17.15 -0.46
CA ASP A 36 -3.35 -17.28 0.41
C ASP A 36 -2.12 -16.55 -0.15
N HIS A 37 -2.09 -16.32 -1.46
CA HIS A 37 -1.00 -15.64 -2.14
C HIS A 37 -1.53 -14.61 -3.14
N VAL A 38 -0.85 -13.48 -3.21
CA VAL A 38 -1.08 -12.44 -4.22
C VAL A 38 0.15 -12.29 -5.11
N THR A 39 -0.06 -12.08 -6.40
CA THR A 39 1.02 -11.84 -7.34
C THR A 39 1.27 -10.33 -7.47
N LEU A 40 2.47 -9.89 -7.16
CA LEU A 40 2.90 -8.50 -7.30
C LEU A 40 3.74 -8.33 -8.57
N ILE A 41 3.48 -7.27 -9.33
CA ILE A 41 4.30 -6.88 -10.49
C ILE A 41 5.32 -5.86 -10.01
N LEU A 42 6.52 -6.31 -9.72
CA LEU A 42 7.66 -5.45 -9.41
C LEU A 42 8.35 -5.06 -10.71
N GLN A 43 8.78 -3.82 -10.82
CA GLN A 43 9.46 -3.34 -12.01
C GLN A 43 10.68 -2.49 -11.64
N ALA A 44 11.79 -2.72 -12.33
CA ALA A 44 12.97 -1.89 -12.26
C ALA A 44 13.35 -1.41 -13.66
N LEU A 45 13.57 -0.12 -13.81
CA LEU A 45 13.95 0.52 -15.05
C LEU A 45 15.27 1.25 -14.87
N ARG A 46 16.11 1.24 -15.90
CA ARG A 46 17.33 2.03 -15.97
C ARG A 46 17.28 3.02 -17.13
N LEU A 47 17.52 4.29 -16.85
CA LEU A 47 17.64 5.36 -17.85
C LEU A 47 19.01 6.05 -17.67
N GLY A 48 20.02 5.56 -18.39
CA GLY A 48 21.40 6.01 -18.20
C GLY A 48 21.89 5.71 -16.77
N ASP A 49 22.13 6.76 -15.99
CA ASP A 49 22.59 6.69 -14.60
C ASP A 49 21.46 6.79 -13.56
N LEU A 50 20.22 6.77 -14.01
CA LEU A 50 19.04 6.78 -13.16
C LEU A 50 18.42 5.38 -13.08
N ALA A 51 18.18 4.91 -11.85
CA ALA A 51 17.36 3.72 -11.58
C ALA A 51 15.98 4.13 -11.04
N ILE A 52 14.94 3.46 -11.53
CA ILE A 52 13.56 3.65 -11.08
C ILE A 52 13.03 2.29 -10.66
N THR A 53 12.57 2.17 -9.42
CA THR A 53 11.87 0.99 -8.92
C THR A 53 10.38 1.30 -8.79
N ALA A 54 9.52 0.36 -9.15
CA ALA A 54 8.07 0.50 -9.10
C ALA A 54 7.47 -0.66 -8.30
N ILE A 55 6.73 -0.34 -7.24
CA ILE A 55 6.14 -1.29 -6.30
C ILE A 55 4.64 -1.02 -6.20
N PRO A 56 3.77 -2.02 -6.42
CA PRO A 56 2.31 -1.85 -6.44
C PRO A 56 1.69 -1.86 -5.04
N CYS A 57 2.34 -1.21 -4.08
CA CYS A 57 1.92 -1.10 -2.68
C CYS A 57 2.08 0.33 -2.19
N GLU A 58 1.44 0.66 -1.07
CA GLU A 58 1.74 1.88 -0.31
C GLU A 58 3.05 1.68 0.47
N VAL A 59 4.15 2.10 -0.16
CA VAL A 59 5.51 1.82 0.29
C VAL A 59 5.92 2.77 1.41
N PHE A 60 6.39 2.22 2.53
CA PHE A 60 6.95 3.02 3.63
C PHE A 60 8.29 3.65 3.22
N VAL A 61 8.57 4.82 3.78
CA VAL A 61 9.77 5.62 3.44
C VAL A 61 11.08 4.87 3.73
N GLU A 62 11.09 4.02 4.73
CA GLU A 62 12.23 3.18 5.09
C GLU A 62 12.64 2.25 3.96
N ILE A 63 11.67 1.65 3.27
CA ILE A 63 11.89 0.78 2.11
C ILE A 63 12.49 1.56 0.94
N GLY A 64 11.95 2.73 0.65
CA GLY A 64 12.48 3.61 -0.39
C GLY A 64 13.92 4.07 -0.08
N SER A 65 14.22 4.33 1.20
CA SER A 65 15.54 4.70 1.69
C SER A 65 16.54 3.55 1.59
N GLU A 66 16.11 2.34 1.93
CA GLU A 66 16.89 1.11 1.81
C GLU A 66 17.25 0.82 0.35
N LEU A 67 16.27 0.83 -0.54
CA LEU A 67 16.47 0.63 -1.98
C LEU A 67 17.43 1.69 -2.55
N LYS A 68 17.31 2.94 -2.10
CA LYS A 68 18.22 4.01 -2.51
C LYS A 68 19.65 3.79 -2.01
N ALA A 69 19.82 3.28 -0.79
CA ALA A 69 21.13 3.01 -0.20
C ALA A 69 21.83 1.82 -0.89
N GLN A 70 21.07 0.82 -1.35
CA GLN A 70 21.60 -0.38 -2.01
C GLN A 70 21.81 -0.18 -3.52
N ASN A 71 21.27 0.90 -4.09
CA ASN A 71 21.32 1.14 -5.52
C ASN A 71 22.75 1.46 -5.99
N PRO A 72 23.28 0.76 -7.02
CA PRO A 72 24.60 1.03 -7.56
C PRO A 72 24.69 2.25 -8.49
N PHE A 73 23.56 2.87 -8.85
CA PHE A 73 23.52 3.99 -9.76
C PHE A 73 23.58 5.34 -8.99
N PRO A 74 24.12 6.39 -9.60
CA PRO A 74 24.25 7.71 -8.96
C PRO A 74 22.92 8.34 -8.53
N ALA A 75 21.83 8.01 -9.22
CA ALA A 75 20.50 8.50 -8.91
C ALA A 75 19.47 7.37 -8.90
N SER A 76 18.51 7.44 -7.97
CA SER A 76 17.39 6.51 -7.94
C SER A 76 16.19 7.08 -7.21
N PHE A 77 15.01 6.58 -7.56
CA PHE A 77 13.78 6.79 -6.79
C PHE A 77 12.84 5.58 -6.93
N THR A 78 11.95 5.46 -5.96
CA THR A 78 10.91 4.44 -5.92
C THR A 78 9.54 5.07 -6.17
N ILE A 79 8.73 4.42 -7.01
CA ILE A 79 7.34 4.80 -7.27
C ILE A 79 6.45 3.84 -6.47
N SER A 80 5.74 4.39 -5.51
CA SER A 80 4.70 3.72 -4.74
C SER A 80 3.42 3.59 -5.57
N LEU A 81 2.59 2.57 -5.32
CA LEU A 81 1.33 2.31 -6.02
C LEU A 81 1.47 2.19 -7.55
N ALA A 82 2.62 1.80 -8.02
CA ALA A 82 2.88 1.63 -9.44
C ALA A 82 2.45 0.25 -9.93
N ASN A 83 1.74 0.20 -11.05
CA ASN A 83 1.24 -1.03 -11.70
C ASN A 83 0.17 -1.80 -10.90
N GLY A 84 -0.44 -1.20 -9.89
CA GLY A 84 -1.50 -1.82 -9.11
C GLY A 84 -1.61 -1.30 -7.69
N TYR A 85 -2.53 -1.90 -6.94
CA TYR A 85 -2.75 -1.64 -5.52
C TYR A 85 -2.74 -2.96 -4.75
N ASN A 86 -1.81 -3.12 -3.81
CA ASN A 86 -1.73 -4.28 -2.93
C ASN A 86 -1.50 -3.86 -1.48
N ALA A 87 -2.29 -2.88 -1.02
CA ALA A 87 -2.32 -2.42 0.36
C ALA A 87 -0.99 -1.80 0.86
N TYR A 88 -0.90 -1.55 2.16
CA TYR A 88 0.31 -1.07 2.81
C TYR A 88 1.45 -2.08 2.74
N LEU A 89 2.67 -1.58 2.63
CA LEU A 89 3.90 -2.37 2.71
C LEU A 89 4.78 -1.83 3.84
N PRO A 90 4.44 -2.17 5.12
CA PRO A 90 5.29 -1.82 6.25
C PRO A 90 6.53 -2.69 6.32
N THR A 91 7.56 -2.21 7.01
CA THR A 91 8.71 -3.04 7.37
C THR A 91 8.39 -3.95 8.56
N PRO A 92 9.17 -5.02 8.84
CA PRO A 92 9.02 -5.80 10.08
C PRO A 92 9.12 -4.95 11.35
N ALA A 93 9.95 -3.91 11.34
CA ALA A 93 10.05 -2.97 12.45
C ALA A 93 8.76 -2.16 12.66
N GLN A 94 8.11 -1.73 11.59
CA GLN A 94 6.82 -1.04 11.66
C GLN A 94 5.70 -1.98 12.14
N HIS A 95 5.71 -3.24 11.72
CA HIS A 95 4.79 -4.25 12.25
C HIS A 95 4.96 -4.44 13.78
N ALA A 96 6.18 -4.39 14.28
CA ALA A 96 6.46 -4.48 15.72
C ALA A 96 6.01 -3.25 16.50
N LEU A 97 6.02 -2.06 15.87
CA LEU A 97 5.53 -0.82 16.48
C LEU A 97 4.00 -0.75 16.50
N GLY A 98 3.34 -1.43 15.57
CA GLY A 98 1.90 -1.33 15.37
C GLY A 98 1.50 -0.10 14.56
N GLY A 99 0.20 0.20 14.58
CA GLY A 99 -0.41 1.27 13.79
C GLY A 99 -1.41 0.68 12.79
N TYR A 100 -2.34 1.50 12.33
CA TYR A 100 -3.45 1.03 11.48
C TYR A 100 -2.97 0.40 10.14
N GLU A 101 -1.80 0.80 9.67
CA GLU A 101 -1.17 0.26 8.46
C GLU A 101 -0.72 -1.20 8.62
N THR A 102 -0.68 -1.70 9.86
CA THR A 102 -0.30 -3.07 10.21
C THR A 102 -1.47 -3.93 10.70
N TRP A 103 -2.64 -3.31 10.90
CA TRP A 103 -3.83 -4.04 11.33
C TRP A 103 -4.43 -4.81 10.16
N ARG A 104 -4.72 -6.10 10.39
CA ARG A 104 -5.21 -6.98 9.32
C ARG A 104 -6.54 -6.47 8.76
N ALA A 105 -6.50 -6.00 7.53
CA ALA A 105 -7.61 -5.41 6.79
C ALA A 105 -7.34 -5.49 5.29
N LYS A 106 -8.32 -5.09 4.46
CA LYS A 106 -8.13 -4.98 3.00
C LYS A 106 -7.03 -4.00 2.61
N SER A 107 -6.73 -3.03 3.46
CA SER A 107 -5.64 -2.08 3.31
C SER A 107 -4.31 -2.56 3.88
N SER A 108 -4.26 -3.71 4.56
CA SER A 108 -3.06 -4.26 5.19
C SER A 108 -3.15 -5.79 5.31
N TYR A 109 -2.88 -6.50 4.23
CA TYR A 109 -2.99 -7.96 4.17
C TYR A 109 -1.69 -8.69 3.85
N LEU A 110 -0.64 -7.95 3.47
CA LEU A 110 0.65 -8.56 3.19
C LEU A 110 1.30 -9.07 4.48
N GLU A 111 2.07 -10.14 4.37
CA GLU A 111 2.77 -10.70 5.51
C GLU A 111 3.88 -9.78 6.05
N THR A 112 4.25 -9.96 7.31
CA THR A 112 5.28 -9.15 7.99
C THR A 112 6.61 -9.09 7.23
N ASN A 113 6.98 -10.17 6.54
CA ASN A 113 8.22 -10.27 5.79
C ASN A 113 8.09 -9.93 4.29
N ALA A 114 6.95 -9.37 3.87
CA ALA A 114 6.75 -9.00 2.46
C ALA A 114 7.77 -7.95 1.99
N SER A 115 8.04 -6.93 2.80
CA SER A 115 9.00 -5.88 2.40
C SER A 115 10.42 -6.38 2.21
N PRO A 116 11.04 -7.20 3.09
CA PRO A 116 12.35 -7.80 2.81
C PRO A 116 12.38 -8.70 1.58
N GLN A 117 11.30 -9.40 1.27
CA GLN A 117 11.22 -10.23 0.07
C GLN A 117 11.16 -9.40 -1.22
N ILE A 118 10.53 -8.23 -1.16
CA ILE A 118 10.41 -7.32 -2.30
C ILE A 118 11.72 -6.57 -2.57
N THR A 119 12.49 -6.27 -1.52
CA THR A 119 13.73 -5.49 -1.62
C THR A 119 14.99 -6.34 -1.81
N ALA A 120 14.90 -7.66 -1.72
CA ALA A 120 16.03 -8.59 -1.83
C ALA A 120 16.71 -8.62 -3.21
#